data_ce05b1e2a5b2e2502609ada8e875b2d5
#
_entry.id   ce05b1e2a5b2e2502609ada8e875b2d5
#
_cell.length_a   1.000
_cell.length_b   1.000
_cell.length_c   1.000
_cell.angle_alpha   90.00
_cell.angle_beta   90.00
_cell.angle_gamma   90.00
#
_symmetry.space_group_name_H-M   'P 1'
#
loop_
_entity.id
_entity.type
_entity.pdbx_description
1 polymer ?
#
loop_
_entity_poly.entity_id
_entity_poly.type
_entity_poly.pdbx_seq_one_letter_code
_entity_poly.pdbx_strand_id
1 'polypeptide(L)'
;MDIHTFYEHIFKKQQEALEMPSNSKIAQWAVDLIHLLFPERDSKFYKNPAEIKEAFDRSQADLYDLLTKTKACDDCDNLNVSISFFKELPENYEVMLTDAQAIMDGDPAAQSIREVIRTYPGFTAICMYRLAHVLYRKEIPLIPRILTEFAHSKTGIDIHPGAQIGKYFFIDHGTGLVIGETCVIGEHVKLYQGVTLGALSVDKSLRKTKRHPTIEDNVVIYAGATILGGETVIGHDSVIGGNVWLTSSVKPFTTVYHLANTKIDRIK
;
A
#
# COMPACT_ATOMS: atom_id res chain seq x y z
N MET A 1 9.37 29.80 24.79
CA MET A 1 10.16 30.33 23.65
C MET A 1 9.48 31.62 23.25
N ASP A 2 10.22 32.75 23.25
CA ASP A 2 9.67 34.01 22.74
C ASP A 2 9.56 33.97 21.20
N ILE A 3 8.83 34.91 20.61
CA ILE A 3 8.51 34.92 19.19
C ILE A 3 9.74 35.11 18.29
N HIS A 4 10.75 35.84 18.75
CA HIS A 4 11.97 36.07 17.97
C HIS A 4 12.82 34.82 17.91
N THR A 5 13.08 34.15 19.03
CA THR A 5 13.74 32.86 19.12
C THR A 5 13.00 31.80 18.31
N PHE A 6 11.65 31.83 18.24
CA PHE A 6 10.86 30.97 17.43
C PHE A 6 11.16 31.15 15.92
N TYR A 7 11.21 32.38 15.43
CA TYR A 7 11.52 32.65 14.02
C TYR A 7 12.94 32.23 13.65
N GLU A 8 13.92 32.48 14.50
CA GLU A 8 15.30 32.03 14.28
C GLU A 8 15.38 30.50 14.22
N HIS A 9 14.68 29.81 15.11
CA HIS A 9 14.61 28.33 15.10
C HIS A 9 13.99 27.80 13.82
N ILE A 10 12.88 28.38 13.35
CA ILE A 10 12.22 27.96 12.10
C ILE A 10 13.11 28.25 10.89
N PHE A 11 13.76 29.42 10.86
CA PHE A 11 14.70 29.76 9.78
C PHE A 11 15.85 28.75 9.69
N LYS A 12 16.48 28.41 10.83
CA LYS A 12 17.53 27.39 10.86
C LYS A 12 17.04 26.02 10.32
N LYS A 13 15.87 25.56 10.76
CA LYS A 13 15.26 24.33 10.23
C LYS A 13 14.99 24.40 8.74
N GLN A 14 14.56 25.54 8.23
CA GLN A 14 14.34 25.75 6.80
C GLN A 14 15.65 25.61 6.01
N GLN A 15 16.76 26.15 6.51
CA GLN A 15 18.07 26.00 5.86
C GLN A 15 18.53 24.53 5.80
N GLU A 16 18.29 23.77 6.86
CA GLU A 16 18.60 22.33 6.91
C GLU A 16 17.73 21.50 5.93
N ALA A 17 16.51 21.96 5.64
CA ALA A 17 15.55 21.28 4.76
C ALA A 17 15.64 21.70 3.28
N LEU A 18 16.43 22.71 2.94
CA LEU A 18 16.42 23.38 1.63
C LEU A 18 16.75 22.46 0.44
N GLU A 19 17.47 21.36 0.67
CA GLU A 19 17.89 20.40 -0.37
C GLU A 19 16.97 19.18 -0.46
N MET A 20 16.08 18.97 0.51
CA MET A 20 15.21 17.78 0.53
C MET A 20 14.04 17.94 -0.44
N PRO A 21 13.78 16.94 -1.30
CA PRO A 21 12.59 16.95 -2.15
C PRO A 21 11.33 16.91 -1.29
N SER A 22 10.29 17.67 -1.71
CA SER A 22 9.01 17.64 -1.03
C SER A 22 8.35 16.25 -1.14
N ASN A 23 7.52 15.89 -0.14
CA ASN A 23 6.75 14.64 -0.18
C ASN A 23 5.90 14.54 -1.47
N SER A 24 5.35 15.67 -1.94
CA SER A 24 4.59 15.71 -3.19
C SER A 24 5.46 15.38 -4.42
N LYS A 25 6.72 15.83 -4.48
CA LYS A 25 7.64 15.50 -5.58
C LYS A 25 8.00 14.01 -5.57
N ILE A 26 8.24 13.43 -4.40
CA ILE A 26 8.51 12.00 -4.25
C ILE A 26 7.30 11.17 -4.69
N ALA A 27 6.10 11.53 -4.22
CA ALA A 27 4.88 10.83 -4.60
C ALA A 27 4.56 10.98 -6.10
N GLN A 28 4.80 12.16 -6.70
CA GLN A 28 4.58 12.40 -8.11
C GLN A 28 5.47 11.51 -8.99
N TRP A 29 6.73 11.28 -8.61
CA TRP A 29 7.60 10.32 -9.30
C TRP A 29 6.94 8.93 -9.41
N ALA A 30 6.36 8.41 -8.32
CA ALA A 30 5.69 7.10 -8.34
C ALA A 30 4.38 7.14 -9.16
N VAL A 31 3.62 8.24 -9.14
CA VAL A 31 2.45 8.44 -10.01
C VAL A 31 2.87 8.40 -11.48
N ASP A 32 3.94 9.12 -11.85
CA ASP A 32 4.44 9.17 -13.22
C ASP A 32 4.93 7.79 -13.68
N LEU A 33 5.59 7.04 -12.80
CA LEU A 33 6.00 5.67 -13.08
C LEU A 33 4.81 4.73 -13.28
N ILE A 34 3.75 4.86 -12.45
CA ILE A 34 2.51 4.08 -12.64
C ILE A 34 1.84 4.45 -13.98
N HIS A 35 1.90 5.71 -14.42
CA HIS A 35 1.38 6.11 -15.73
C HIS A 35 2.21 5.55 -16.89
N LEU A 36 3.52 5.36 -16.72
CA LEU A 36 4.36 4.65 -17.70
C LEU A 36 4.01 3.17 -17.79
N LEU A 37 3.74 2.52 -16.63
CA LEU A 37 3.38 1.11 -16.58
C LEU A 37 1.95 0.85 -17.10
N PHE A 38 1.04 1.78 -16.85
CA PHE A 38 -0.38 1.68 -17.21
C PHE A 38 -0.80 2.90 -18.05
N PRO A 39 -0.51 2.87 -19.36
CA PRO A 39 -0.81 4.01 -20.26
C PRO A 39 -2.31 4.31 -20.36
N GLU A 40 -3.18 3.40 -19.93
CA GLU A 40 -4.61 3.64 -19.78
C GLU A 40 -4.94 4.83 -18.86
N ARG A 41 -4.05 5.16 -17.92
CA ARG A 41 -4.22 6.23 -16.92
C ARG A 41 -3.78 7.61 -17.40
N ASP A 42 -3.03 7.68 -18.51
CA ASP A 42 -2.47 8.92 -19.04
C ASP A 42 -2.89 9.12 -20.51
N SER A 43 -2.73 10.33 -21.00
CA SER A 43 -2.89 10.70 -22.40
C SER A 43 -1.55 10.75 -23.15
N LYS A 44 -0.43 10.51 -22.48
CA LYS A 44 0.89 10.56 -23.07
C LYS A 44 1.12 9.40 -24.04
N PHE A 45 1.54 9.74 -25.24
CA PHE A 45 1.77 8.78 -26.31
C PHE A 45 3.25 8.76 -26.69
N TYR A 46 3.81 7.55 -26.78
CA TYR A 46 5.18 7.29 -27.25
C TYR A 46 5.13 6.67 -28.64
N LYS A 47 5.94 7.17 -29.57
CA LYS A 47 5.89 6.77 -30.99
C LYS A 47 6.56 5.42 -31.26
N ASN A 48 7.48 5.00 -30.39
CA ASN A 48 8.26 3.78 -30.56
C ASN A 48 8.83 3.29 -29.22
N PRO A 49 9.29 2.02 -29.16
CA PRO A 49 9.88 1.46 -27.93
C PRO A 49 11.09 2.21 -27.40
N ALA A 50 11.87 2.89 -28.25
CA ALA A 50 13.03 3.66 -27.81
C ALA A 50 12.63 4.86 -26.94
N GLU A 51 11.57 5.58 -27.33
CA GLU A 51 11.03 6.69 -26.52
C GLU A 51 10.48 6.20 -25.16
N ILE A 52 9.86 5.01 -25.13
CA ILE A 52 9.45 4.37 -23.86
C ILE A 52 10.66 4.06 -22.99
N LYS A 53 11.70 3.44 -23.58
CA LYS A 53 12.95 3.15 -22.86
C LYS A 53 13.56 4.41 -22.26
N GLU A 54 13.67 5.49 -23.03
CA GLU A 54 14.18 6.77 -22.53
C GLU A 54 13.32 7.33 -21.37
N ALA A 55 12.01 7.10 -21.38
CA ALA A 55 11.15 7.53 -20.28
C ALA A 55 11.42 6.73 -18.99
N PHE A 56 11.64 5.41 -19.10
CA PHE A 56 12.07 4.59 -17.97
C PHE A 56 13.48 4.94 -17.49
N ASP A 57 14.43 5.18 -18.40
CA ASP A 57 15.79 5.61 -18.05
C ASP A 57 15.76 6.95 -17.27
N ARG A 58 14.92 7.91 -17.69
CA ARG A 58 14.71 9.16 -16.93
C ARG A 58 14.10 8.90 -15.56
N SER A 59 13.06 8.07 -15.46
CA SER A 59 12.45 7.75 -14.17
C SER A 59 13.43 7.07 -13.21
N GLN A 60 14.36 6.24 -13.73
CA GLN A 60 15.44 5.65 -12.93
C GLN A 60 16.41 6.72 -12.43
N ALA A 61 16.80 7.67 -13.28
CA ALA A 61 17.66 8.79 -12.89
C ALA A 61 16.98 9.69 -11.85
N ASP A 62 15.68 9.94 -11.99
CA ASP A 62 14.88 10.68 -11.02
C ASP A 62 14.84 9.96 -9.66
N LEU A 63 14.66 8.62 -9.64
CA LEU A 63 14.74 7.85 -8.40
C LEU A 63 16.10 8.00 -7.72
N TYR A 64 17.19 7.86 -8.48
CA TYR A 64 18.54 8.09 -7.96
C TYR A 64 18.69 9.49 -7.33
N ASP A 65 18.22 10.52 -8.01
CA ASP A 65 18.26 11.90 -7.52
C ASP A 65 17.42 12.08 -6.23
N LEU A 66 16.23 11.48 -6.16
CA LEU A 66 15.37 11.48 -4.98
C LEU A 66 16.05 10.78 -3.80
N LEU A 67 16.62 9.59 -4.01
CA LEU A 67 17.33 8.83 -2.98
C LEU A 67 18.53 9.64 -2.43
N THR A 68 19.29 10.27 -3.30
CA THR A 68 20.47 11.05 -2.93
C THR A 68 20.10 12.31 -2.15
N LYS A 69 19.07 13.04 -2.60
CA LYS A 69 18.64 14.31 -1.98
C LYS A 69 17.86 14.12 -0.69
N THR A 70 17.21 12.99 -0.48
CA THR A 70 16.52 12.72 0.80
C THR A 70 17.48 12.50 1.95
N LYS A 71 18.75 12.18 1.68
CA LYS A 71 19.77 11.92 2.73
C LYS A 71 19.26 10.97 3.83
N ALA A 72 18.29 10.14 3.47
CA ALA A 72 17.62 9.27 4.44
C ALA A 72 18.49 8.07 4.83
N CYS A 73 19.53 7.79 4.06
CA CYS A 73 20.48 6.71 4.28
C CYS A 73 21.88 7.20 3.91
N ASP A 74 22.78 7.32 4.90
CA ASP A 74 24.15 7.81 4.70
C ASP A 74 25.05 6.79 4.01
N ASP A 75 24.78 5.48 4.20
CA ASP A 75 25.61 4.37 3.70
C ASP A 75 24.97 3.62 2.50
N CYS A 76 23.87 4.11 1.94
CA CYS A 76 23.21 3.44 0.82
C CYS A 76 23.93 3.71 -0.51
N ASP A 77 24.16 2.66 -1.27
CA ASP A 77 24.49 2.76 -2.69
C ASP A 77 23.23 3.12 -3.50
N ASN A 78 22.89 4.42 -3.50
CA ASN A 78 21.68 4.94 -4.14
C ASN A 78 21.62 4.62 -5.64
N LEU A 79 22.77 4.53 -6.32
CA LEU A 79 22.84 4.15 -7.73
C LEU A 79 22.43 2.68 -7.90
N ASN A 80 23.03 1.78 -7.12
CA ASN A 80 22.69 0.36 -7.18
C ASN A 80 21.23 0.11 -6.75
N VAL A 81 20.71 0.85 -5.76
CA VAL A 81 19.31 0.78 -5.37
C VAL A 81 18.38 1.14 -6.54
N SER A 82 18.64 2.25 -7.24
CA SER A 82 17.82 2.66 -8.39
C SER A 82 17.90 1.64 -9.52
N ILE A 83 19.09 1.15 -9.86
CA ILE A 83 19.27 0.11 -10.88
C ILE A 83 18.52 -1.17 -10.51
N SER A 84 18.70 -1.66 -9.29
CA SER A 84 18.05 -2.91 -8.85
C SER A 84 16.53 -2.78 -8.73
N PHE A 85 16.01 -1.60 -8.37
CA PHE A 85 14.58 -1.32 -8.39
C PHE A 85 13.99 -1.48 -9.80
N PHE A 86 14.61 -0.84 -10.80
CA PHE A 86 14.12 -0.93 -12.19
C PHE A 86 14.36 -2.31 -12.80
N LYS A 87 15.35 -3.07 -12.34
CA LYS A 87 15.55 -4.48 -12.72
C LYS A 87 14.41 -5.39 -12.22
N GLU A 88 13.87 -5.13 -11.02
CA GLU A 88 12.73 -5.87 -10.45
C GLU A 88 11.37 -5.38 -10.98
N LEU A 89 11.32 -4.23 -11.65
CA LEU A 89 10.08 -3.60 -12.08
C LEU A 89 9.21 -4.46 -13.01
N PRO A 90 9.77 -5.23 -13.98
CA PRO A 90 8.96 -6.12 -14.83
C PRO A 90 8.21 -7.19 -14.03
N GLU A 91 8.86 -7.84 -13.06
CA GLU A 91 8.21 -8.83 -12.19
C GLU A 91 7.12 -8.17 -11.32
N ASN A 92 7.40 -6.98 -10.78
CA ASN A 92 6.44 -6.22 -10.00
C ASN A 92 5.22 -5.79 -10.83
N TYR A 93 5.43 -5.43 -12.10
CA TYR A 93 4.36 -5.13 -13.05
C TYR A 93 3.46 -6.34 -13.31
N GLU A 94 4.03 -7.52 -13.52
CA GLU A 94 3.26 -8.77 -13.66
C GLU A 94 2.37 -9.03 -12.42
N VAL A 95 2.89 -8.78 -11.22
CA VAL A 95 2.09 -8.88 -9.98
C VAL A 95 0.94 -7.86 -9.98
N MET A 96 1.18 -6.60 -10.35
CA MET A 96 0.12 -5.59 -10.46
C MET A 96 -0.97 -5.98 -11.47
N LEU A 97 -0.61 -6.65 -12.57
CA LEU A 97 -1.60 -7.16 -13.53
C LEU A 97 -2.48 -8.25 -12.91
N THR A 98 -1.92 -9.13 -12.06
CA THR A 98 -2.74 -10.11 -11.34
C THR A 98 -3.71 -9.45 -10.35
N ASP A 99 -3.29 -8.35 -9.71
CA ASP A 99 -4.15 -7.59 -8.81
C ASP A 99 -5.30 -6.90 -9.58
N ALA A 100 -5.02 -6.32 -10.76
CA ALA A 100 -6.05 -5.77 -11.64
C ALA A 100 -7.06 -6.85 -12.09
N GLN A 101 -6.56 -8.05 -12.43
CA GLN A 101 -7.40 -9.19 -12.81
C GLN A 101 -8.28 -9.64 -11.65
N ALA A 102 -7.72 -9.72 -10.42
CA ALA A 102 -8.50 -10.08 -9.24
C ALA A 102 -9.66 -9.11 -8.98
N ILE A 103 -9.45 -7.81 -9.21
CA ILE A 103 -10.52 -6.80 -9.08
C ILE A 103 -11.56 -6.99 -10.20
N MET A 104 -11.13 -7.22 -11.44
CA MET A 104 -12.03 -7.47 -12.57
C MET A 104 -12.92 -8.69 -12.34
N ASP A 105 -12.34 -9.78 -11.82
CA ASP A 105 -13.06 -11.04 -11.57
C ASP A 105 -13.90 -11.01 -10.29
N GLY A 106 -13.55 -10.12 -9.36
CA GLY A 106 -14.15 -10.06 -8.02
C GLY A 106 -15.32 -9.09 -7.88
N ASP A 107 -15.38 -8.05 -8.71
CA ASP A 107 -16.44 -7.04 -8.70
C ASP A 107 -17.40 -7.23 -9.89
N PRO A 108 -18.66 -7.64 -9.67
CA PRO A 108 -19.64 -7.77 -10.74
C PRO A 108 -19.93 -6.45 -11.50
N ALA A 109 -19.60 -5.30 -10.92
CA ALA A 109 -19.78 -3.99 -11.57
C ALA A 109 -18.64 -3.63 -12.53
N ALA A 110 -17.48 -4.29 -12.43
CA ALA A 110 -16.33 -4.03 -13.30
C ALA A 110 -16.61 -4.50 -14.74
N GLN A 111 -16.56 -3.60 -15.71
CA GLN A 111 -16.87 -3.91 -17.11
C GLN A 111 -15.64 -4.25 -17.95
N SER A 112 -14.45 -3.81 -17.52
CA SER A 112 -13.19 -4.06 -18.22
C SER A 112 -11.97 -3.83 -17.33
N ILE A 113 -10.87 -4.52 -17.64
CA ILE A 113 -9.55 -4.27 -17.02
C ILE A 113 -9.14 -2.80 -17.15
N ARG A 114 -9.45 -2.17 -18.30
CA ARG A 114 -9.17 -0.75 -18.52
C ARG A 114 -9.91 0.16 -17.54
N GLU A 115 -11.15 -0.17 -17.21
CA GLU A 115 -11.93 0.55 -16.19
C GLU A 115 -11.29 0.38 -14.81
N VAL A 116 -10.97 -0.84 -14.42
CA VAL A 116 -10.29 -1.15 -13.14
C VAL A 116 -9.01 -0.32 -13.02
N ILE A 117 -8.13 -0.39 -14.01
CA ILE A 117 -6.86 0.34 -14.01
C ILE A 117 -7.09 1.86 -13.86
N ARG A 118 -8.09 2.42 -14.53
CA ARG A 118 -8.33 3.87 -14.56
C ARG A 118 -9.02 4.43 -13.34
N THR A 119 -9.93 3.68 -12.72
CA THR A 119 -10.93 4.27 -11.82
C THR A 119 -10.91 3.70 -10.39
N TYR A 120 -10.42 2.47 -10.20
CA TYR A 120 -10.50 1.81 -8.89
C TYR A 120 -9.47 2.36 -7.89
N PRO A 121 -9.91 2.90 -6.75
CA PRO A 121 -9.00 3.39 -5.71
C PRO A 121 -8.17 2.25 -5.11
N GLY A 122 -8.75 1.04 -4.97
CA GLY A 122 -8.05 -0.16 -4.53
C GLY A 122 -6.82 -0.46 -5.40
N PHE A 123 -6.97 -0.45 -6.72
CA PHE A 123 -5.86 -0.66 -7.65
C PHE A 123 -4.77 0.42 -7.52
N THR A 124 -5.18 1.68 -7.35
CA THR A 124 -4.22 2.79 -7.13
C THR A 124 -3.40 2.58 -5.85
N ALA A 125 -4.05 2.21 -4.76
CA ALA A 125 -3.38 1.96 -3.48
C ALA A 125 -2.43 0.75 -3.56
N ILE A 126 -2.86 -0.32 -4.23
CA ILE A 126 -2.04 -1.52 -4.45
C ILE A 126 -0.80 -1.18 -5.27
N CYS A 127 -0.92 -0.46 -6.40
CA CYS A 127 0.24 -0.07 -7.22
C CYS A 127 1.26 0.74 -6.41
N MET A 128 0.82 1.74 -5.64
CA MET A 128 1.70 2.53 -4.77
C MET A 128 2.38 1.66 -3.71
N TYR A 129 1.63 0.76 -3.07
CA TYR A 129 2.17 -0.20 -2.12
C TYR A 129 3.23 -1.11 -2.77
N ARG A 130 2.97 -1.69 -3.94
CA ARG A 130 3.90 -2.58 -4.66
C ARG A 130 5.23 -1.90 -4.93
N LEU A 131 5.22 -0.64 -5.42
CA LEU A 131 6.44 0.15 -5.62
C LEU A 131 7.15 0.46 -4.29
N ALA A 132 6.40 0.88 -3.28
CA ALA A 132 6.92 1.21 -1.96
C ALA A 132 7.54 -0.03 -1.27
N HIS A 133 6.93 -1.20 -1.42
CA HIS A 133 7.41 -2.46 -0.85
C HIS A 133 8.79 -2.87 -1.40
N VAL A 134 9.03 -2.68 -2.71
CA VAL A 134 10.36 -2.94 -3.30
C VAL A 134 11.43 -2.07 -2.63
N LEU A 135 11.17 -0.79 -2.44
CA LEU A 135 12.10 0.12 -1.76
C LEU A 135 12.24 -0.22 -0.27
N TYR A 136 11.16 -0.62 0.39
CA TYR A 136 11.18 -1.04 1.80
C TYR A 136 12.05 -2.28 2.01
N ARG A 137 11.97 -3.29 1.13
CA ARG A 137 12.83 -4.48 1.17
C ARG A 137 14.31 -4.17 0.95
N LYS A 138 14.61 -3.05 0.29
CA LYS A 138 15.97 -2.52 0.11
C LYS A 138 16.40 -1.62 1.28
N GLU A 139 15.65 -1.64 2.38
CA GLU A 139 15.90 -0.88 3.61
C GLU A 139 15.97 0.64 3.40
N ILE A 140 15.35 1.16 2.32
CA ILE A 140 15.27 2.59 2.07
C ILE A 140 14.32 3.23 3.08
N PRO A 141 14.82 4.14 3.92
CA PRO A 141 13.98 4.84 4.89
C PRO A 141 13.16 5.93 4.19
N LEU A 142 12.07 6.36 4.86
CA LEU A 142 11.24 7.51 4.52
C LEU A 142 10.45 7.38 3.21
N ILE A 143 11.10 7.20 2.05
CA ILE A 143 10.43 7.19 0.73
C ILE A 143 9.30 6.16 0.65
N PRO A 144 9.47 4.87 1.04
CA PRO A 144 8.37 3.91 1.00
C PRO A 144 7.14 4.39 1.77
N ARG A 145 7.36 4.99 2.94
CA ARG A 145 6.27 5.50 3.77
C ARG A 145 5.59 6.72 3.14
N ILE A 146 6.35 7.63 2.51
CA ILE A 146 5.77 8.77 1.79
C ILE A 146 4.83 8.29 0.66
N LEU A 147 5.23 7.24 -0.08
CA LEU A 147 4.40 6.70 -1.17
C LEU A 147 3.08 6.12 -0.64
N THR A 148 3.15 5.30 0.42
CA THR A 148 1.92 4.69 0.97
C THR A 148 1.03 5.69 1.68
N GLU A 149 1.58 6.69 2.38
CA GLU A 149 0.79 7.79 2.97
C GLU A 149 0.14 8.69 1.90
N PHE A 150 0.82 8.89 0.77
CA PHE A 150 0.19 9.57 -0.36
C PHE A 150 -1.01 8.77 -0.88
N ALA A 151 -0.87 7.46 -1.09
CA ALA A 151 -1.97 6.59 -1.50
C ALA A 151 -3.12 6.64 -0.47
N HIS A 152 -2.81 6.53 0.83
CA HIS A 152 -3.77 6.66 1.92
C HIS A 152 -4.54 7.99 1.85
N SER A 153 -3.84 9.10 1.66
CA SER A 153 -4.47 10.44 1.56
C SER A 153 -5.43 10.57 0.36
N LYS A 154 -5.24 9.80 -0.71
CA LYS A 154 -6.04 9.84 -1.93
C LYS A 154 -7.19 8.84 -1.95
N THR A 155 -7.03 7.72 -1.29
CA THR A 155 -7.94 6.57 -1.41
C THR A 155 -8.65 6.20 -0.10
N GLY A 156 -8.12 6.67 1.04
CA GLY A 156 -8.56 6.22 2.37
C GLY A 156 -8.08 4.78 2.70
N ILE A 157 -7.14 4.23 1.94
CA ILE A 157 -6.60 2.88 2.10
C ILE A 157 -5.18 2.98 2.65
N ASP A 158 -4.97 2.52 3.88
CA ASP A 158 -3.68 2.53 4.59
C ASP A 158 -3.02 1.16 4.52
N ILE A 159 -1.99 1.02 3.68
CA ILE A 159 -1.18 -0.19 3.58
C ILE A 159 0.26 0.16 3.97
N HIS A 160 0.75 -0.41 5.08
CA HIS A 160 2.14 -0.20 5.46
C HIS A 160 3.09 -0.86 4.44
N PRO A 161 4.18 -0.21 3.99
CA PRO A 161 5.07 -0.75 2.96
C PRO A 161 5.79 -2.03 3.39
N GLY A 162 5.87 -2.33 4.68
CA GLY A 162 6.44 -3.55 5.23
C GLY A 162 5.52 -4.77 5.20
N ALA A 163 4.22 -4.60 4.95
CA ALA A 163 3.31 -5.73 4.80
C ALA A 163 3.77 -6.64 3.64
N GLN A 164 3.56 -7.95 3.77
CA GLN A 164 3.84 -8.94 2.73
C GLN A 164 2.51 -9.38 2.12
N ILE A 165 2.30 -9.11 0.84
CA ILE A 165 1.02 -9.37 0.17
C ILE A 165 1.27 -10.19 -1.09
N GLY A 166 0.60 -11.35 -1.19
CA GLY A 166 0.64 -12.25 -2.34
C GLY A 166 0.03 -11.65 -3.61
N LYS A 167 -0.07 -12.47 -4.67
CA LYS A 167 -0.67 -12.12 -5.96
C LYS A 167 -2.19 -12.16 -5.90
N TYR A 168 -2.84 -11.61 -6.92
CA TYR A 168 -4.31 -11.57 -7.04
C TYR A 168 -4.99 -10.92 -5.83
N PHE A 169 -4.37 -9.88 -5.28
CA PHE A 169 -4.90 -9.18 -4.13
C PHE A 169 -6.05 -8.26 -4.54
N PHE A 170 -7.19 -8.43 -3.90
CA PHE A 170 -8.41 -7.69 -4.21
C PHE A 170 -8.79 -6.73 -3.09
N ILE A 171 -9.01 -5.47 -3.44
CA ILE A 171 -9.61 -4.45 -2.56
C ILE A 171 -10.81 -3.87 -3.28
N ASP A 172 -12.00 -4.01 -2.69
CA ASP A 172 -13.21 -3.34 -3.14
C ASP A 172 -13.59 -2.20 -2.22
N HIS A 173 -14.00 -1.06 -2.79
CA HIS A 173 -14.23 0.23 -2.13
C HIS A 173 -13.00 0.71 -1.35
N GLY A 174 -12.61 -0.01 -0.32
CA GLY A 174 -11.36 0.11 0.43
C GLY A 174 -11.29 1.25 1.44
N THR A 175 -12.18 2.22 1.42
CA THR A 175 -12.15 3.35 2.36
C THR A 175 -12.09 2.87 3.81
N GLY A 176 -11.08 3.33 4.56
CA GLY A 176 -10.86 2.93 5.96
C GLY A 176 -10.22 1.55 6.14
N LEU A 177 -9.74 0.91 5.07
CA LEU A 177 -8.92 -0.30 5.16
C LEU A 177 -7.56 0.03 5.80
N VAL A 178 -7.10 -0.78 6.75
CA VAL A 178 -5.80 -0.65 7.41
C VAL A 178 -5.06 -1.99 7.40
N ILE A 179 -3.86 -2.02 6.82
CA ILE A 179 -2.96 -3.18 6.80
C ILE A 179 -1.63 -2.80 7.47
N GLY A 180 -1.38 -3.39 8.64
CA GLY A 180 -0.22 -3.09 9.47
C GLY A 180 1.10 -3.69 8.95
N GLU A 181 2.22 -3.15 9.44
CA GLU A 181 3.60 -3.40 8.98
C GLU A 181 3.98 -4.89 8.86
N THR A 182 3.61 -5.70 9.82
CA THR A 182 4.02 -7.12 9.87
C THR A 182 2.91 -8.07 9.44
N CYS A 183 1.87 -7.58 8.73
CA CYS A 183 0.88 -8.43 8.10
C CYS A 183 1.54 -9.35 7.07
N VAL A 184 1.07 -10.58 7.02
CA VAL A 184 1.35 -11.53 5.93
C VAL A 184 0.01 -11.91 5.31
N ILE A 185 -0.14 -11.67 4.02
CA ILE A 185 -1.37 -11.90 3.27
C ILE A 185 -1.02 -12.81 2.09
N GLY A 186 -1.70 -13.93 1.96
CA GLY A 186 -1.52 -14.91 0.90
C GLY A 186 -2.04 -14.44 -0.46
N GLU A 187 -2.20 -15.40 -1.37
CA GLU A 187 -2.73 -15.17 -2.71
C GLU A 187 -4.27 -15.21 -2.72
N HIS A 188 -4.89 -14.52 -3.68
CA HIS A 188 -6.35 -14.50 -3.88
C HIS A 188 -7.16 -14.00 -2.67
N VAL A 189 -6.56 -13.17 -1.81
CA VAL A 189 -7.25 -12.59 -0.65
C VAL A 189 -8.10 -11.40 -1.07
N LYS A 190 -9.35 -11.34 -0.56
CA LYS A 190 -10.31 -10.27 -0.84
C LYS A 190 -10.62 -9.48 0.43
N LEU A 191 -10.39 -8.17 0.40
CA LEU A 191 -10.69 -7.25 1.50
C LEU A 191 -11.67 -6.17 1.05
N TYR A 192 -12.61 -5.85 1.94
CA TYR A 192 -13.59 -4.79 1.73
C TYR A 192 -13.30 -3.57 2.62
N GLN A 193 -14.07 -2.50 2.43
CA GLN A 193 -13.90 -1.25 3.17
C GLN A 193 -13.95 -1.43 4.70
N GLY A 194 -13.16 -0.63 5.41
CA GLY A 194 -13.14 -0.60 6.88
C GLY A 194 -12.51 -1.82 7.55
N VAL A 195 -11.94 -2.76 6.80
CA VAL A 195 -11.21 -3.89 7.38
C VAL A 195 -9.95 -3.38 8.06
N THR A 196 -9.65 -3.88 9.26
CA THR A 196 -8.43 -3.56 10.01
C THR A 196 -7.65 -4.84 10.31
N LEU A 197 -6.43 -4.93 9.77
CA LEU A 197 -5.43 -5.94 10.12
C LEU A 197 -4.38 -5.29 11.02
N GLY A 198 -4.61 -5.32 12.34
CA GLY A 198 -3.94 -4.50 13.33
C GLY A 198 -3.14 -5.27 14.37
N ALA A 199 -2.46 -4.53 15.26
CA ALA A 199 -1.79 -5.08 16.44
C ALA A 199 -2.74 -5.04 17.66
N LEU A 200 -2.58 -6.02 18.58
CA LEU A 200 -3.30 -6.02 19.87
C LEU A 200 -2.79 -4.94 20.83
N SER A 201 -1.51 -4.59 20.71
CA SER A 201 -0.86 -3.57 21.53
C SER A 201 0.05 -2.68 20.66
N VAL A 202 0.09 -1.40 21.01
CA VAL A 202 0.95 -0.40 20.36
C VAL A 202 2.22 -0.10 21.16
N ASP A 203 2.66 -1.03 22.02
CA ASP A 203 3.89 -0.86 22.78
C ASP A 203 5.10 -0.79 21.85
N LYS A 204 5.93 0.26 22.05
CA LYS A 204 7.14 0.49 21.23
C LYS A 204 8.18 -0.63 21.36
N SER A 205 8.19 -1.41 22.44
CA SER A 205 9.07 -2.58 22.62
C SER A 205 8.80 -3.66 21.56
N LEU A 206 7.58 -3.71 21.01
CA LEU A 206 7.16 -4.68 19.99
C LEU A 206 7.51 -4.27 18.56
N ARG A 207 8.21 -3.15 18.35
CA ARG A 207 8.49 -2.58 17.01
C ARG A 207 9.16 -3.57 16.05
N LYS A 208 10.02 -4.47 16.55
CA LYS A 208 10.76 -5.44 15.72
C LYS A 208 10.14 -6.84 15.73
N THR A 209 8.95 -7.01 16.30
CA THR A 209 8.29 -8.31 16.42
C THR A 209 7.09 -8.42 15.48
N LYS A 210 6.72 -9.66 15.13
CA LYS A 210 5.44 -9.95 14.45
C LYS A 210 4.30 -9.54 15.38
N ARG A 211 3.48 -8.55 14.97
CA ARG A 211 2.39 -7.98 15.79
C ARG A 211 1.06 -7.84 15.04
N HIS A 212 1.05 -8.11 13.74
CA HIS A 212 -0.14 -8.06 12.89
C HIS A 212 -0.48 -9.45 12.36
N PRO A 213 -1.74 -9.74 12.02
CA PRO A 213 -2.20 -11.08 11.68
C PRO A 213 -1.57 -11.63 10.39
N THR A 214 -1.73 -12.93 10.23
CA THR A 214 -1.50 -13.67 8.98
C THR A 214 -2.83 -14.07 8.39
N ILE A 215 -3.03 -13.78 7.11
CA ILE A 215 -4.19 -14.15 6.31
C ILE A 215 -3.70 -15.11 5.23
N GLU A 216 -4.17 -16.35 5.26
CA GLU A 216 -3.77 -17.36 4.27
C GLU A 216 -4.52 -17.17 2.94
N ASP A 217 -4.26 -18.05 1.97
CA ASP A 217 -4.78 -17.96 0.61
C ASP A 217 -6.32 -18.07 0.54
N ASN A 218 -6.92 -17.46 -0.47
CA ASN A 218 -8.35 -17.53 -0.78
C ASN A 218 -9.28 -17.01 0.35
N VAL A 219 -8.77 -16.21 1.29
CA VAL A 219 -9.58 -15.67 2.39
C VAL A 219 -10.36 -14.46 1.91
N VAL A 220 -11.64 -14.38 2.31
CA VAL A 220 -12.50 -13.23 2.09
C VAL A 220 -12.83 -12.56 3.42
N ILE A 221 -12.56 -11.26 3.55
CA ILE A 221 -12.83 -10.48 4.76
C ILE A 221 -13.75 -9.32 4.41
N TYR A 222 -15.01 -9.41 4.90
CA TYR A 222 -16.04 -8.42 4.61
C TYR A 222 -15.93 -7.16 5.47
N ALA A 223 -16.67 -6.14 5.04
CA ALA A 223 -16.60 -4.78 5.52
C ALA A 223 -16.60 -4.62 7.05
N GLY A 224 -15.71 -3.76 7.55
CA GLY A 224 -15.66 -3.38 8.97
C GLY A 224 -15.11 -4.46 9.90
N ALA A 225 -14.67 -5.62 9.39
CA ALA A 225 -14.06 -6.64 10.23
C ALA A 225 -12.70 -6.16 10.78
N THR A 226 -12.42 -6.49 12.05
CA THR A 226 -11.17 -6.14 12.74
C THR A 226 -10.49 -7.42 13.21
N ILE A 227 -9.26 -7.65 12.74
CA ILE A 227 -8.44 -8.82 13.06
C ILE A 227 -7.13 -8.33 13.64
N LEU A 228 -6.82 -8.74 14.88
CA LEU A 228 -5.70 -8.21 15.65
C LEU A 228 -4.78 -9.32 16.15
N GLY A 229 -3.47 -8.99 16.20
CA GLY A 229 -2.46 -9.79 16.88
C GLY A 229 -1.55 -10.60 15.96
N GLY A 230 -0.26 -10.65 16.30
CA GLY A 230 0.77 -11.33 15.50
C GLY A 230 0.65 -12.85 15.46
N GLU A 231 0.05 -13.45 16.47
CA GLU A 231 -0.23 -14.89 16.54
C GLU A 231 -1.55 -15.29 15.86
N THR A 232 -2.36 -14.31 15.46
CA THR A 232 -3.66 -14.54 14.83
C THR A 232 -3.45 -14.95 13.36
N VAL A 233 -3.94 -16.14 13.02
CA VAL A 233 -3.91 -16.68 11.66
C VAL A 233 -5.33 -16.95 11.19
N ILE A 234 -5.71 -16.39 10.05
CA ILE A 234 -6.96 -16.75 9.36
C ILE A 234 -6.60 -17.79 8.31
N GLY A 235 -7.05 -19.03 8.55
CA GLY A 235 -6.74 -20.17 7.70
C GLY A 235 -7.37 -20.04 6.31
N HIS A 236 -6.71 -20.63 5.32
CA HIS A 236 -7.08 -20.55 3.91
C HIS A 236 -8.55 -20.96 3.63
N ASP A 237 -9.11 -20.46 2.53
CA ASP A 237 -10.48 -20.74 2.09
C ASP A 237 -11.56 -20.37 3.15
N SER A 238 -11.26 -19.41 4.02
CA SER A 238 -12.18 -18.95 5.08
C SER A 238 -12.86 -17.63 4.71
N VAL A 239 -14.03 -17.42 5.30
CA VAL A 239 -14.84 -16.20 5.11
C VAL A 239 -15.06 -15.52 6.45
N ILE A 240 -14.65 -14.28 6.58
CA ILE A 240 -14.89 -13.45 7.76
C ILE A 240 -15.98 -12.43 7.43
N GLY A 241 -17.12 -12.57 8.08
CA GLY A 241 -18.28 -11.69 7.90
C GLY A 241 -18.05 -10.27 8.36
N GLY A 242 -18.92 -9.37 7.93
CA GLY A 242 -18.81 -7.95 8.25
C GLY A 242 -18.91 -7.66 9.76
N ASN A 243 -18.14 -6.65 10.20
CA ASN A 243 -18.09 -6.19 11.60
C ASN A 243 -17.66 -7.26 12.63
N VAL A 244 -17.03 -8.34 12.19
CA VAL A 244 -16.46 -9.36 13.07
C VAL A 244 -15.20 -8.80 13.75
N TRP A 245 -15.05 -9.07 15.06
CA TRP A 245 -13.86 -8.72 15.84
C TRP A 245 -13.13 -9.99 16.26
N LEU A 246 -11.91 -10.20 15.76
CA LEU A 246 -11.08 -11.38 16.05
C LEU A 246 -9.74 -11.01 16.68
N THR A 247 -9.39 -11.75 17.72
CA THR A 247 -8.07 -11.70 18.39
C THR A 247 -7.46 -13.09 18.53
N SER A 248 -8.02 -14.09 17.84
CA SER A 248 -7.56 -15.48 17.84
C SER A 248 -7.73 -16.10 16.45
N SER A 249 -6.94 -17.13 16.19
CA SER A 249 -6.90 -17.81 14.89
C SER A 249 -8.19 -18.49 14.52
N VAL A 250 -8.46 -18.56 13.22
CA VAL A 250 -9.58 -19.26 12.58
C VAL A 250 -9.00 -20.40 11.73
N LYS A 251 -9.57 -21.60 11.85
CA LYS A 251 -9.12 -22.77 11.07
C LYS A 251 -9.48 -22.60 9.60
N PRO A 252 -8.76 -23.25 8.66
CA PRO A 252 -9.13 -23.28 7.26
C PRO A 252 -10.59 -23.74 7.02
N PHE A 253 -11.16 -23.32 5.89
CA PHE A 253 -12.53 -23.66 5.46
C PHE A 253 -13.63 -23.25 6.46
N THR A 254 -13.42 -22.15 7.18
CA THR A 254 -14.33 -21.68 8.23
C THR A 254 -15.03 -20.39 7.82
N THR A 255 -16.34 -20.31 8.06
CA THR A 255 -17.10 -19.07 7.97
C THR A 255 -17.40 -18.51 9.35
N VAL A 256 -17.03 -17.27 9.61
CA VAL A 256 -17.26 -16.56 10.88
C VAL A 256 -18.28 -15.46 10.65
N TYR A 257 -19.30 -15.39 11.48
CA TYR A 257 -20.37 -14.37 11.43
C TYR A 257 -20.40 -13.53 12.70
N HIS A 258 -20.70 -12.25 12.52
CA HIS A 258 -21.07 -11.38 13.65
C HIS A 258 -22.57 -11.58 13.96
N LEU A 259 -22.89 -11.95 15.18
CA LEU A 259 -24.28 -12.04 15.66
C LEU A 259 -24.67 -10.70 16.31
N ALA A 260 -25.41 -9.87 15.58
CA ALA A 260 -25.93 -8.62 16.10
C ALA A 260 -27.35 -8.80 16.65
N ASN A 261 -27.60 -8.37 17.88
CA ASN A 261 -28.96 -8.22 18.44
C ASN A 261 -29.51 -6.85 18.06
N THR A 262 -30.38 -6.78 17.06
CA THR A 262 -31.03 -5.54 16.65
C THR A 262 -32.41 -5.47 17.33
N LYS A 263 -32.65 -4.41 18.13
CA LYS A 263 -33.95 -4.11 18.69
C LYS A 263 -34.67 -3.08 17.80
N ILE A 264 -35.90 -3.42 17.37
CA ILE A 264 -36.71 -2.50 16.58
C ILE A 264 -37.86 -2.02 17.49
N ASP A 265 -37.87 -0.73 17.84
CA ASP A 265 -38.93 -0.08 18.58
C ASP A 265 -39.74 0.80 17.62
N ARG A 266 -41.06 0.73 17.70
CA ARG A 266 -41.94 1.68 16.99
C ARG A 266 -41.94 3.02 17.73
N ILE A 267 -41.61 4.09 17.02
CA ILE A 267 -41.82 5.45 17.50
C ILE A 267 -43.35 5.68 17.53
N LYS A 268 -43.87 6.04 18.71
CA LYS A 268 -45.31 6.41 18.89
C LYS A 268 -45.55 7.82 18.36
#